data_0d99446f5bd2e7aec04d81a0712e847f
#
_entry.id   0d99446f5bd2e7aec04d81a0712e847f
#
_cell.length_a   1.000
_cell.length_b   1.000
_cell.length_c   1.000
_cell.angle_alpha   90.00
_cell.angle_beta   90.00
_cell.angle_gamma   90.00
#
_symmetry.space_group_name_H-M   'P 1'
#
loop_
_entity.id
_entity.type
_entity.pdbx_description
1 polymer ?
#
loop_
_entity_poly.entity_id
_entity_poly.type
_entity_poly.pdbx_seq_one_letter_code
_entity_poly.pdbx_strand_id
1 'polypeptide(L)'
;MSLSVFPHRLALALGFALAAPLTSAPAQAAAPTGTPEQRAAALVAQMSREEKVAQAMNAAPAIPRLGIPAYEWWSEGLHGIARNGYATVFPQAIGLAASWNTQLMQQVGTVVSTEARAKFNQAGGPGKDHKRYAGLTIWSPNINIFRDPRWGRGMETYGEDPFLTGQLAVGFIRGLQGDDLEHPRTIATPKHIAVHSGPEPGRHGFDVDVSPRDVEATYTPAFRAALVEGQAGSVMCAYNSLHGSPACAGDWWLWGRGRGDWGFK
;
A
#
# COMPACT_ATOMS: atom_id res chain seq x y z
N MET A 1 0.78 71.42 58.06
CA MET A 1 0.99 72.40 56.95
C MET A 1 2.44 72.26 56.52
N SER A 2 2.72 71.66 55.41
CA SER A 2 3.87 71.92 54.54
C SER A 2 3.69 71.14 53.26
N LEU A 3 3.49 71.76 52.14
CA LEU A 3 3.41 71.28 50.80
C LEU A 3 4.83 71.13 50.25
N SER A 4 5.23 69.94 49.84
CA SER A 4 6.45 69.73 49.04
C SER A 4 6.11 69.34 47.64
N VAL A 5 6.49 70.19 46.69
CA VAL A 5 6.33 70.08 45.23
C VAL A 5 7.48 69.19 44.71
N PHE A 6 7.18 68.15 43.97
CA PHE A 6 8.18 67.37 43.23
C PHE A 6 8.14 67.73 41.72
N PRO A 7 9.30 67.91 41.09
CA PRO A 7 9.36 68.25 39.67
C PRO A 7 9.24 67.03 38.76
N HIS A 8 8.41 67.12 37.74
CA HIS A 8 8.30 66.11 36.69
C HIS A 8 9.55 66.11 35.79
N ARG A 9 10.24 64.97 35.76
CA ARG A 9 11.25 64.72 34.73
C ARG A 9 10.61 63.99 33.54
N LEU A 10 10.60 64.64 32.39
CA LEU A 10 10.21 64.11 31.09
C LEU A 10 11.33 63.18 30.61
N ALA A 11 11.08 61.89 30.53
CA ALA A 11 11.98 60.94 29.92
C ALA A 11 11.59 60.70 28.47
N LEU A 12 12.45 61.16 27.57
CA LEU A 12 12.32 60.89 26.13
C LEU A 12 12.75 59.47 25.86
N ALA A 13 11.82 58.54 25.54
CA ALA A 13 12.14 57.17 25.11
C ALA A 13 12.34 57.19 23.58
N LEU A 14 13.61 57.03 23.16
CA LEU A 14 13.93 56.73 21.75
C LEU A 14 13.53 55.27 21.47
N GLY A 15 12.47 55.07 20.70
CA GLY A 15 12.09 53.76 20.21
C GLY A 15 12.97 53.33 19.03
N PHE A 16 13.85 52.36 19.26
CA PHE A 16 14.54 51.65 18.20
C PHE A 16 13.55 50.62 17.58
N ALA A 17 13.03 50.91 16.39
CA ALA A 17 12.31 49.90 15.61
C ALA A 17 13.29 48.88 15.02
N LEU A 18 13.37 47.71 15.60
CA LEU A 18 14.03 46.55 14.96
C LEU A 18 13.16 46.11 13.79
N ALA A 19 13.61 46.41 12.57
CA ALA A 19 13.07 45.79 11.38
C ALA A 19 13.51 44.32 11.33
N ALA A 20 12.61 43.39 11.69
CA ALA A 20 12.81 41.99 11.50
C ALA A 20 12.82 41.66 9.97
N PRO A 21 13.77 40.90 9.45
CA PRO A 21 13.75 40.48 8.06
C PRO A 21 12.51 39.61 7.82
N LEU A 22 11.64 40.03 6.91
CA LEU A 22 10.59 39.19 6.37
C LEU A 22 11.25 38.04 5.56
N THR A 23 11.46 36.92 6.22
CA THR A 23 11.79 35.68 5.52
C THR A 23 10.53 35.27 4.75
N SER A 24 10.50 35.52 3.45
CA SER A 24 9.47 34.97 2.56
C SER A 24 9.52 33.45 2.67
N ALA A 25 8.44 32.84 3.17
CA ALA A 25 8.26 31.40 3.08
C ALA A 25 8.36 31.00 1.59
N PRO A 26 9.06 29.89 1.27
CA PRO A 26 9.13 29.43 -0.11
C PRO A 26 7.71 29.25 -0.64
N ALA A 27 7.39 29.87 -1.76
CA ALA A 27 6.10 29.73 -2.42
C ALA A 27 5.88 28.24 -2.71
N GLN A 28 4.84 27.67 -2.12
CA GLN A 28 4.45 26.29 -2.36
C GLN A 28 4.06 26.18 -3.83
N ALA A 29 4.73 25.28 -4.57
CA ALA A 29 4.43 25.08 -5.98
C ALA A 29 2.95 24.75 -6.15
N ALA A 30 2.29 25.40 -7.11
CA ALA A 30 0.89 25.12 -7.41
C ALA A 30 0.72 23.63 -7.76
N ALA A 31 -0.31 22.99 -7.22
CA ALA A 31 -0.57 21.58 -7.50
C ALA A 31 -0.76 21.38 -9.01
N PRO A 32 -0.13 20.36 -9.63
CA PRO A 32 -0.31 20.09 -11.06
C PRO A 32 -1.79 19.85 -11.38
N THR A 33 -2.25 20.41 -12.50
CA THR A 33 -3.61 20.20 -13.02
C THR A 33 -3.65 19.05 -14.01
N GLY A 34 -4.84 18.47 -14.26
CA GLY A 34 -5.03 17.38 -15.22
C GLY A 34 -5.39 16.05 -14.57
N THR A 35 -5.31 14.96 -15.35
CA THR A 35 -5.57 13.59 -14.85
C THR A 35 -4.54 13.19 -13.79
N PRO A 36 -4.83 12.17 -12.96
CA PRO A 36 -3.86 11.65 -11.99
C PRO A 36 -2.50 11.31 -12.62
N GLU A 37 -2.49 10.69 -13.80
CA GLU A 37 -1.29 10.32 -14.54
C GLU A 37 -0.49 11.56 -15.00
N GLN A 38 -1.17 12.57 -15.50
CA GLN A 38 -0.53 13.83 -15.92
C GLN A 38 0.09 14.55 -14.71
N ARG A 39 -0.63 14.58 -13.58
CA ARG A 39 -0.13 15.16 -12.33
C ARG A 39 1.08 14.40 -11.80
N ALA A 40 1.01 13.06 -11.81
CA ALA A 40 2.13 12.21 -11.38
C ALA A 40 3.36 12.42 -12.28
N ALA A 41 3.19 12.43 -13.60
CA ALA A 41 4.28 12.67 -14.54
C ALA A 41 4.95 14.03 -14.32
N ALA A 42 4.17 15.08 -14.09
CA ALA A 42 4.67 16.42 -13.80
C ALA A 42 5.47 16.50 -12.50
N LEU A 43 5.05 15.77 -11.45
CA LEU A 43 5.77 15.68 -10.19
C LEU A 43 7.06 14.87 -10.35
N VAL A 44 7.00 13.71 -11.00
CA VAL A 44 8.17 12.84 -11.25
C VAL A 44 9.24 13.57 -12.08
N ALA A 45 8.84 14.40 -13.05
CA ALA A 45 9.78 15.19 -13.84
C ALA A 45 10.60 16.19 -12.99
N GLN A 46 10.05 16.63 -11.86
CA GLN A 46 10.71 17.56 -10.93
C GLN A 46 11.53 16.86 -9.83
N MET A 47 11.40 15.54 -9.67
CA MET A 47 12.15 14.79 -8.66
C MET A 47 13.60 14.58 -9.08
N SER A 48 14.52 14.67 -8.10
CA SER A 48 15.89 14.19 -8.26
C SER A 48 15.93 12.67 -8.42
N ARG A 49 17.08 12.13 -8.81
CA ARG A 49 17.28 10.68 -8.90
C ARG A 49 17.09 10.02 -7.54
N GLU A 50 17.65 10.61 -6.49
CA GLU A 50 17.59 10.13 -5.11
C GLU A 50 16.14 10.12 -4.60
N GLU A 51 15.39 11.18 -4.88
CA GLU A 51 13.96 11.25 -4.53
C GLU A 51 13.14 10.17 -5.25
N LYS A 52 13.40 9.92 -6.54
CA LYS A 52 12.75 8.83 -7.28
C LYS A 52 13.04 7.45 -6.67
N VAL A 53 14.30 7.20 -6.30
CA VAL A 53 14.69 5.95 -5.64
C VAL A 53 14.00 5.82 -4.27
N ALA A 54 13.97 6.89 -3.49
CA ALA A 54 13.34 6.90 -2.19
C ALA A 54 11.81 6.66 -2.26
N GLN A 55 11.13 7.18 -3.29
CA GLN A 55 9.71 6.93 -3.52
C GLN A 55 9.39 5.47 -3.93
N ALA A 56 10.37 4.69 -4.36
CA ALA A 56 10.20 3.27 -4.67
C ALA A 56 10.27 2.37 -3.42
N MET A 57 10.53 2.93 -2.23
CA MET A 57 10.55 2.18 -0.97
C MET A 57 9.16 2.11 -0.34
N ASN A 58 8.91 1.08 0.49
CA ASN A 58 7.64 0.98 1.22
C ASN A 58 7.41 2.15 2.19
N ALA A 59 8.46 2.70 2.79
CA ALA A 59 8.43 3.93 3.57
C ALA A 59 8.85 5.09 2.65
N ALA A 60 7.95 5.57 1.81
CA ALA A 60 8.20 6.67 0.89
C ALA A 60 8.26 7.99 1.66
N PRO A 61 9.41 8.70 1.70
CA PRO A 61 9.54 9.94 2.45
C PRO A 61 8.76 11.09 1.82
N ALA A 62 8.45 12.11 2.62
CA ALA A 62 7.87 13.35 2.10
C ALA A 62 8.85 14.07 1.17
N ILE A 63 8.30 14.78 0.17
CA ILE A 63 9.05 15.74 -0.64
C ILE A 63 8.33 17.10 -0.50
N PRO A 64 8.64 17.86 0.58
CA PRO A 64 7.88 19.06 0.93
C PRO A 64 7.87 20.14 -0.18
N ARG A 65 8.97 20.30 -0.92
CA ARG A 65 9.06 21.27 -2.03
C ARG A 65 8.09 20.98 -3.18
N LEU A 66 7.63 19.71 -3.31
CA LEU A 66 6.64 19.28 -4.31
C LEU A 66 5.25 19.05 -3.71
N GLY A 67 5.07 19.32 -2.42
CA GLY A 67 3.80 19.08 -1.72
C GLY A 67 3.45 17.59 -1.59
N ILE A 68 4.41 16.68 -1.71
CA ILE A 68 4.21 15.24 -1.58
C ILE A 68 4.38 14.86 -0.11
N PRO A 69 3.34 14.32 0.56
CA PRO A 69 3.46 13.83 1.92
C PRO A 69 4.22 12.49 1.96
N ALA A 70 4.74 12.11 3.13
CA ALA A 70 5.23 10.76 3.35
C ALA A 70 4.08 9.76 3.23
N TYR A 71 4.39 8.55 2.75
CA TYR A 71 3.42 7.47 2.68
C TYR A 71 4.05 6.12 3.04
N GLU A 72 3.42 5.40 3.95
CA GLU A 72 3.83 4.04 4.30
C GLU A 72 2.94 3.04 3.55
N TRP A 73 3.52 2.35 2.58
CA TRP A 73 2.83 1.39 1.69
C TRP A 73 2.51 0.06 2.38
N TRP A 74 3.12 -0.25 3.52
CA TRP A 74 3.04 -1.56 4.13
C TRP A 74 1.99 -1.63 5.22
N SER A 75 0.83 -2.19 4.89
CA SER A 75 -0.19 -2.61 5.86
C SER A 75 -0.62 -4.04 5.59
N GLU A 76 -1.03 -4.75 6.64
CA GLU A 76 -1.36 -6.17 6.59
C GLU A 76 -2.81 -6.40 7.03
N GLY A 77 -3.51 -7.33 6.35
CA GLY A 77 -4.92 -7.57 6.60
C GLY A 77 -5.44 -8.92 6.09
N LEU A 78 -4.67 -10.01 6.22
CA LEU A 78 -5.04 -11.33 5.70
C LEU A 78 -6.33 -11.89 6.30
N HIS A 79 -6.55 -11.66 7.60
CA HIS A 79 -7.75 -12.10 8.33
C HIS A 79 -8.13 -11.11 9.45
N GLY A 80 -7.98 -9.83 9.19
CA GLY A 80 -8.16 -8.70 10.10
C GLY A 80 -6.96 -7.76 10.00
N ILE A 81 -7.12 -6.49 10.40
CA ILE A 81 -6.01 -5.53 10.43
C ILE A 81 -4.96 -6.00 11.42
N ALA A 82 -3.74 -6.19 10.96
CA ALA A 82 -2.64 -6.68 11.76
C ALA A 82 -1.69 -5.56 12.20
N ARG A 83 -1.09 -5.72 13.38
CA ARG A 83 0.00 -4.89 13.92
C ARG A 83 -0.34 -3.39 14.09
N ASN A 84 -1.62 -3.07 14.12
CA ASN A 84 -2.13 -1.70 14.29
C ASN A 84 -3.20 -1.63 15.40
N GLY A 85 -2.86 -2.11 16.60
CA GLY A 85 -3.75 -2.14 17.76
C GLY A 85 -4.87 -3.19 17.63
N TYR A 86 -5.95 -3.00 18.38
CA TYR A 86 -7.09 -3.92 18.38
C TYR A 86 -7.92 -3.77 17.11
N ALA A 87 -8.34 -4.91 16.55
CA ALA A 87 -9.21 -5.01 15.39
C ALA A 87 -9.99 -6.34 15.44
N THR A 88 -11.00 -6.50 14.61
CA THR A 88 -11.68 -7.79 14.44
C THR A 88 -10.69 -8.80 13.86
N VAL A 89 -10.63 -9.98 14.48
CA VAL A 89 -9.79 -11.10 14.03
C VAL A 89 -10.70 -12.22 13.53
N PHE A 90 -10.54 -12.57 12.26
CA PHE A 90 -11.21 -13.69 11.62
C PHE A 90 -10.36 -14.95 11.70
N PRO A 91 -10.89 -16.14 11.40
CA PRO A 91 -10.08 -17.33 11.19
C PRO A 91 -8.97 -17.09 10.16
N GLN A 92 -7.90 -17.88 10.22
CA GLN A 92 -6.86 -17.87 9.20
C GLN A 92 -7.46 -18.07 7.80
N ALA A 93 -6.81 -17.52 6.77
CA ALA A 93 -7.32 -17.54 5.40
C ALA A 93 -7.68 -18.96 4.90
N ILE A 94 -6.87 -19.95 5.23
CA ILE A 94 -7.14 -21.35 4.89
C ILE A 94 -8.45 -21.87 5.55
N GLY A 95 -8.74 -21.43 6.78
CA GLY A 95 -9.98 -21.76 7.46
C GLY A 95 -11.19 -21.05 6.86
N LEU A 96 -11.04 -19.79 6.46
CA LEU A 96 -12.09 -19.05 5.75
C LEU A 96 -12.39 -19.70 4.39
N ALA A 97 -11.36 -20.17 3.69
CA ALA A 97 -11.49 -20.84 2.39
C ALA A 97 -12.32 -22.13 2.46
N ALA A 98 -12.27 -22.85 3.59
CA ALA A 98 -13.07 -24.06 3.81
C ALA A 98 -14.59 -23.79 3.77
N SER A 99 -15.03 -22.54 3.87
CA SER A 99 -16.44 -22.17 3.72
C SER A 99 -16.94 -22.21 2.28
N TRP A 100 -16.05 -22.13 1.29
CA TRP A 100 -16.34 -22.01 -0.16
C TRP A 100 -17.31 -20.86 -0.49
N ASN A 101 -17.32 -19.82 0.34
CA ASN A 101 -18.31 -18.74 0.28
C ASN A 101 -17.65 -17.41 -0.09
N THR A 102 -17.76 -17.02 -1.36
CA THR A 102 -17.21 -15.77 -1.90
C THR A 102 -17.87 -14.53 -1.31
N GLN A 103 -19.17 -14.61 -0.96
CA GLN A 103 -19.89 -13.51 -0.33
C GLN A 103 -19.39 -13.28 1.11
N LEU A 104 -19.12 -14.34 1.86
CA LEU A 104 -18.48 -14.24 3.17
C LEU A 104 -17.12 -13.56 3.06
N MET A 105 -16.32 -13.94 2.05
CA MET A 105 -15.02 -13.29 1.83
C MET A 105 -15.15 -11.80 1.54
N GLN A 106 -16.17 -11.39 0.78
CA GLN A 106 -16.45 -9.97 0.54
C GLN A 106 -16.84 -9.25 1.83
N GLN A 107 -17.66 -9.86 2.68
CA GLN A 107 -18.04 -9.30 3.98
C GLN A 107 -16.82 -9.14 4.90
N VAL A 108 -15.95 -10.16 4.98
CA VAL A 108 -14.68 -10.09 5.73
C VAL A 108 -13.80 -8.94 5.22
N GLY A 109 -13.60 -8.84 3.91
CA GLY A 109 -12.84 -7.74 3.30
C GLY A 109 -13.45 -6.36 3.61
N THR A 110 -14.79 -6.27 3.66
CA THR A 110 -15.50 -5.04 4.00
C THR A 110 -15.24 -4.62 5.46
N VAL A 111 -15.25 -5.55 6.41
CA VAL A 111 -14.92 -5.25 7.81
C VAL A 111 -13.48 -4.79 7.91
N VAL A 112 -12.54 -5.53 7.30
CA VAL A 112 -11.11 -5.19 7.30
C VAL A 112 -10.87 -3.78 6.76
N SER A 113 -11.45 -3.43 5.62
CA SER A 113 -11.27 -2.10 5.01
C SER A 113 -11.92 -0.98 5.81
N THR A 114 -13.06 -1.24 6.43
CA THR A 114 -13.76 -0.27 7.29
C THR A 114 -12.92 0.05 8.53
N GLU A 115 -12.39 -0.98 9.19
CA GLU A 115 -11.53 -0.81 10.36
C GLU A 115 -10.19 -0.13 9.99
N ALA A 116 -9.59 -0.50 8.84
CA ALA A 116 -8.40 0.16 8.34
C ALA A 116 -8.62 1.66 8.13
N ARG A 117 -9.72 2.03 7.47
CA ARG A 117 -10.07 3.43 7.22
C ARG A 117 -10.35 4.20 8.51
N ALA A 118 -11.05 3.59 9.47
CA ALA A 118 -11.31 4.20 10.76
C ALA A 118 -10.00 4.50 11.52
N LYS A 119 -9.08 3.54 11.57
CA LYS A 119 -7.75 3.68 12.19
C LYS A 119 -6.90 4.73 11.50
N PHE A 120 -6.88 4.76 10.17
CA PHE A 120 -6.19 5.76 9.38
C PHE A 120 -6.70 7.17 9.69
N ASN A 121 -8.02 7.37 9.73
CA ASN A 121 -8.64 8.66 10.03
C ASN A 121 -8.34 9.09 11.48
N GLN A 122 -8.39 8.15 12.43
CA GLN A 122 -8.04 8.42 13.83
C GLN A 122 -6.58 8.85 13.98
N ALA A 123 -5.68 8.33 13.15
CA ALA A 123 -4.26 8.71 13.13
C ALA A 123 -3.97 10.05 12.41
N GLY A 124 -5.01 10.79 12.00
CA GLY A 124 -4.92 12.11 11.40
C GLY A 124 -5.31 12.16 9.92
N GLY A 125 -5.57 11.04 9.27
CA GLY A 125 -6.05 10.99 7.89
C GLY A 125 -5.00 11.41 6.83
N PRO A 126 -5.44 11.82 5.63
CA PRO A 126 -4.56 12.14 4.52
C PRO A 126 -3.56 13.25 4.85
N GLY A 127 -2.34 13.15 4.32
CA GLY A 127 -1.30 14.16 4.47
C GLY A 127 -0.57 14.15 5.81
N LYS A 128 -0.85 13.17 6.67
CA LYS A 128 -0.09 12.92 7.90
C LYS A 128 0.88 11.75 7.72
N ASP A 129 1.96 11.77 8.47
CA ASP A 129 2.91 10.66 8.52
C ASP A 129 2.29 9.47 9.24
N HIS A 130 2.05 8.40 8.53
CA HIS A 130 1.52 7.17 9.09
C HIS A 130 2.63 6.18 9.40
N LYS A 131 2.49 5.49 10.54
CA LYS A 131 3.37 4.37 10.91
C LYS A 131 3.18 3.21 9.92
N ARG A 132 4.20 2.36 9.81
CA ARG A 132 4.05 1.03 9.21
C ARG A 132 2.82 0.32 9.79
N TYR A 133 2.04 -0.32 8.94
CA TYR A 133 0.77 -0.98 9.24
C TYR A 133 -0.44 -0.05 9.49
N ALA A 134 -0.28 1.26 9.37
CA ALA A 134 -1.37 2.21 9.54
C ALA A 134 -1.85 2.87 8.23
N GLY A 135 -1.24 2.54 7.09
CA GLY A 135 -1.65 3.00 5.77
C GLY A 135 -2.87 2.25 5.20
N LEU A 136 -3.26 2.61 3.99
CA LEU A 136 -4.46 2.06 3.33
C LEU A 136 -4.13 1.13 2.15
N THR A 137 -2.87 0.81 1.92
CA THR A 137 -2.46 -0.23 0.98
C THR A 137 -2.29 -1.53 1.76
N ILE A 138 -3.22 -2.45 1.59
CA ILE A 138 -3.31 -3.69 2.36
C ILE A 138 -2.68 -4.82 1.55
N TRP A 139 -1.55 -5.36 2.01
CA TRP A 139 -0.82 -6.43 1.33
C TRP A 139 -1.49 -7.79 1.53
N SER A 140 -2.67 -7.88 0.98
CA SER A 140 -3.60 -9.01 1.05
C SER A 140 -4.54 -9.01 -0.15
N PRO A 141 -5.03 -10.18 -0.57
CA PRO A 141 -4.87 -11.52 0.00
C PRO A 141 -3.57 -12.22 -0.43
N ASN A 142 -3.18 -13.29 0.30
CA ASN A 142 -2.17 -14.23 -0.19
C ASN A 142 -2.86 -15.31 -1.04
N ILE A 143 -2.61 -15.28 -2.35
CA ILE A 143 -3.24 -16.17 -3.33
C ILE A 143 -2.25 -17.12 -3.99
N ASN A 144 -1.12 -17.38 -3.33
CA ASN A 144 -0.21 -18.44 -3.72
C ASN A 144 -0.88 -19.82 -3.54
N ILE A 145 -0.55 -20.74 -4.39
CA ILE A 145 -1.11 -22.11 -4.33
C ILE A 145 -0.38 -22.91 -3.27
N PHE A 146 -1.13 -23.44 -2.29
CA PHE A 146 -0.61 -24.26 -1.21
C PHE A 146 -0.41 -25.71 -1.66
N ARG A 147 0.71 -25.99 -2.32
CA ARG A 147 1.03 -27.28 -2.95
C ARG A 147 1.94 -28.19 -2.09
N ASP A 148 2.59 -27.66 -1.07
CA ASP A 148 3.55 -28.38 -0.24
C ASP A 148 3.33 -28.07 1.25
N PRO A 149 3.00 -29.06 2.09
CA PRO A 149 2.71 -28.85 3.51
C PRO A 149 3.93 -28.36 4.32
N ARG A 150 5.12 -28.44 3.78
CA ARG A 150 6.34 -27.91 4.40
C ARG A 150 6.47 -26.39 4.23
N TRP A 151 5.67 -25.79 3.38
CA TRP A 151 5.70 -24.34 3.22
C TRP A 151 5.12 -23.62 4.44
N GLY A 152 5.94 -22.81 5.14
CA GLY A 152 5.62 -22.19 6.42
C GLY A 152 4.50 -21.14 6.37
N ARG A 153 4.04 -20.73 5.17
CA ARG A 153 2.98 -19.73 4.98
C ARG A 153 1.68 -20.27 4.38
N GLY A 154 1.52 -21.60 4.36
CA GLY A 154 0.34 -22.23 3.78
C GLY A 154 -0.97 -21.77 4.40
N MET A 155 -1.00 -21.52 5.72
CA MET A 155 -2.20 -21.04 6.44
C MET A 155 -2.68 -19.65 5.99
N GLU A 156 -1.82 -18.86 5.37
CA GLU A 156 -2.19 -17.53 4.85
C GLU A 156 -2.98 -17.60 3.55
N THR A 157 -3.07 -18.76 2.91
CA THR A 157 -3.63 -18.95 1.57
C THR A 157 -5.05 -19.53 1.59
N TYR A 158 -5.69 -19.55 0.43
CA TYR A 158 -7.01 -20.17 0.23
C TYR A 158 -6.94 -21.64 -0.20
N GLY A 159 -5.74 -22.24 -0.25
CA GLY A 159 -5.56 -23.67 -0.53
C GLY A 159 -4.84 -23.95 -1.84
N GLU A 160 -5.07 -25.16 -2.38
CA GLU A 160 -4.33 -25.71 -3.51
C GLU A 160 -5.02 -25.52 -4.86
N ASP A 161 -6.33 -25.24 -4.86
CA ASP A 161 -7.10 -25.08 -6.09
C ASP A 161 -7.03 -23.65 -6.65
N PRO A 162 -6.54 -23.44 -7.89
CA PRO A 162 -6.38 -22.12 -8.47
C PRO A 162 -7.70 -21.39 -8.73
N PHE A 163 -8.76 -22.13 -9.08
CA PHE A 163 -10.06 -21.54 -9.36
C PHE A 163 -10.74 -21.05 -8.09
N LEU A 164 -10.83 -21.91 -7.07
CA LEU A 164 -11.38 -21.55 -5.77
C LEU A 164 -10.61 -20.36 -5.16
N THR A 165 -9.28 -20.42 -5.20
CA THR A 165 -8.43 -19.32 -4.73
C THR A 165 -8.74 -18.01 -5.45
N GLY A 166 -8.90 -18.05 -6.76
CA GLY A 166 -9.26 -16.87 -7.56
C GLY A 166 -10.61 -16.29 -7.18
N GLN A 167 -11.64 -17.14 -7.05
CA GLN A 167 -13.00 -16.70 -6.71
C GLN A 167 -13.09 -16.10 -5.30
N LEU A 168 -12.47 -16.72 -4.32
CA LEU A 168 -12.41 -16.19 -2.94
C LEU A 168 -11.62 -14.88 -2.89
N ALA A 169 -10.52 -14.79 -3.64
CA ALA A 169 -9.73 -13.58 -3.75
C ALA A 169 -10.54 -12.40 -4.34
N VAL A 170 -11.30 -12.63 -5.42
CA VAL A 170 -12.18 -11.61 -6.01
C VAL A 170 -13.16 -11.07 -4.97
N GLY A 171 -13.82 -11.94 -4.21
CA GLY A 171 -14.70 -11.53 -3.13
C GLY A 171 -14.00 -10.66 -2.09
N PHE A 172 -12.86 -11.11 -1.58
CA PHE A 172 -12.09 -10.38 -0.58
C PHE A 172 -11.58 -9.02 -1.07
N ILE A 173 -11.06 -8.96 -2.30
CA ILE A 173 -10.57 -7.73 -2.94
C ILE A 173 -11.70 -6.71 -3.10
N ARG A 174 -12.87 -7.12 -3.60
CA ARG A 174 -14.04 -6.25 -3.69
C ARG A 174 -14.47 -5.72 -2.32
N GLY A 175 -14.42 -6.57 -1.29
CA GLY A 175 -14.66 -6.14 0.08
C GLY A 175 -13.64 -5.11 0.58
N LEU A 176 -12.37 -5.30 0.28
CA LEU A 176 -11.31 -4.36 0.66
C LEU A 176 -11.46 -3.00 -0.04
N GLN A 177 -11.74 -2.99 -1.33
CA GLN A 177 -11.75 -1.76 -2.12
C GLN A 177 -13.10 -1.05 -2.10
N GLY A 178 -14.21 -1.80 -1.97
CA GLY A 178 -15.57 -1.26 -2.10
C GLY A 178 -15.99 -1.13 -3.56
N ASP A 179 -17.14 -0.51 -3.79
CA ASP A 179 -17.78 -0.44 -5.10
C ASP A 179 -17.33 0.78 -5.93
N ASP A 180 -16.79 1.81 -5.28
CA ASP A 180 -16.23 2.99 -5.94
C ASP A 180 -14.71 2.86 -6.08
N LEU A 181 -14.26 2.45 -7.25
CA LEU A 181 -12.84 2.25 -7.54
C LEU A 181 -12.08 3.56 -7.85
N GLU A 182 -12.77 4.67 -8.05
CA GLU A 182 -12.13 5.98 -8.12
C GLU A 182 -11.75 6.48 -6.71
N HIS A 183 -12.53 6.07 -5.69
CA HIS A 183 -12.28 6.40 -4.29
C HIS A 183 -12.31 5.14 -3.39
N PRO A 184 -11.40 4.20 -3.59
CA PRO A 184 -11.42 2.93 -2.86
C PRO A 184 -11.24 3.15 -1.35
N ARG A 185 -11.90 2.30 -0.55
CA ARG A 185 -11.72 2.32 0.90
C ARG A 185 -10.29 2.00 1.30
N THR A 186 -9.72 0.98 0.69
CA THR A 186 -8.31 0.59 0.78
C THR A 186 -7.86 0.06 -0.59
N ILE A 187 -6.57 -0.09 -0.79
CA ILE A 187 -6.01 -0.75 -1.97
C ILE A 187 -5.67 -2.20 -1.61
N ALA A 188 -6.27 -3.14 -2.32
CA ALA A 188 -5.91 -4.55 -2.20
C ALA A 188 -4.61 -4.84 -2.96
N THR A 189 -3.74 -5.65 -2.36
CA THR A 189 -2.45 -6.05 -2.95
C THR A 189 -2.31 -7.56 -2.87
N PRO A 190 -2.92 -8.32 -3.80
CA PRO A 190 -2.73 -9.76 -3.87
C PRO A 190 -1.26 -10.12 -4.03
N LYS A 191 -0.85 -11.22 -3.37
CA LYS A 191 0.55 -11.60 -3.26
C LYS A 191 0.73 -13.12 -3.25
N HIS A 192 1.91 -13.60 -3.57
CA HIS A 192 3.13 -13.01 -4.12
C HIS A 192 3.29 -13.54 -5.55
N ILE A 193 3.24 -12.70 -6.54
CA ILE A 193 3.23 -13.18 -7.93
C ILE A 193 4.64 -13.63 -8.34
N ALA A 194 4.79 -14.84 -8.85
CA ALA A 194 3.73 -15.82 -9.06
C ALA A 194 3.98 -17.12 -8.29
N VAL A 195 5.12 -17.76 -8.40
CA VAL A 195 5.43 -19.08 -7.84
C VAL A 195 6.24 -18.91 -6.57
N HIS A 196 5.58 -18.84 -5.42
CA HIS A 196 6.23 -18.49 -4.15
C HIS A 196 6.18 -19.60 -3.08
N SER A 197 5.53 -20.72 -3.31
CA SER A 197 5.29 -21.78 -2.32
C SER A 197 6.50 -22.74 -2.17
N GLY A 198 7.70 -22.21 -2.04
CA GLY A 198 8.92 -22.98 -1.82
C GLY A 198 9.20 -23.26 -0.35
N PRO A 199 10.25 -24.11 -0.06
CA PRO A 199 10.68 -24.37 1.30
C PRO A 199 11.02 -23.09 2.05
N GLU A 200 10.57 -22.99 3.30
CA GLU A 200 10.67 -21.78 4.12
C GLU A 200 12.11 -21.25 4.29
N PRO A 201 13.15 -22.10 4.50
CA PRO A 201 14.52 -21.60 4.62
C PRO A 201 15.04 -20.87 3.39
N GLY A 202 14.51 -21.21 2.20
CA GLY A 202 14.90 -20.61 0.92
C GLY A 202 14.03 -19.43 0.49
N ARG A 203 13.03 -19.03 1.25
CA ARG A 203 11.96 -18.08 0.86
C ARG A 203 12.45 -16.85 0.11
N HIS A 204 13.55 -16.27 0.53
CA HIS A 204 14.04 -15.00 0.01
C HIS A 204 15.06 -15.12 -1.13
N GLY A 205 15.42 -16.31 -1.54
CA GLY A 205 16.52 -16.47 -2.49
C GLY A 205 16.50 -17.71 -3.37
N PHE A 206 15.45 -18.56 -3.30
CA PHE A 206 15.37 -19.69 -4.19
C PHE A 206 14.99 -19.29 -5.61
N ASP A 207 15.43 -20.05 -6.58
CA ASP A 207 14.98 -19.95 -7.96
C ASP A 207 14.03 -21.10 -8.27
N VAL A 208 12.93 -20.79 -8.92
CA VAL A 208 11.91 -21.79 -9.26
C VAL A 208 12.03 -22.14 -10.72
N ASP A 209 12.16 -23.44 -11.00
CA ASP A 209 12.02 -23.99 -12.34
C ASP A 209 10.72 -24.79 -12.43
N VAL A 210 9.76 -24.27 -13.17
CA VAL A 210 8.45 -24.89 -13.41
C VAL A 210 8.12 -24.79 -14.89
N SER A 211 7.36 -25.75 -15.43
CA SER A 211 6.98 -25.69 -16.83
C SER A 211 6.13 -24.46 -17.12
N PRO A 212 6.21 -23.89 -18.35
CA PRO A 212 5.30 -22.80 -18.77
C PRO A 212 3.83 -23.17 -18.62
N ARG A 213 3.48 -24.46 -18.84
CA ARG A 213 2.13 -24.97 -18.63
C ARG A 213 1.70 -24.84 -17.18
N ASP A 214 2.54 -25.18 -16.23
CA ASP A 214 2.20 -25.10 -14.80
C ASP A 214 2.09 -23.65 -14.34
N VAL A 215 2.93 -22.76 -14.87
CA VAL A 215 2.78 -21.32 -14.66
C VAL A 215 1.39 -20.84 -15.05
N GLU A 216 0.94 -21.21 -16.28
CA GLU A 216 -0.34 -20.76 -16.81
C GLU A 216 -1.55 -21.49 -16.22
N ALA A 217 -1.43 -22.77 -15.90
CA ALA A 217 -2.56 -23.58 -15.43
C ALA A 217 -2.75 -23.56 -13.91
N THR A 218 -1.69 -23.30 -13.15
CA THR A 218 -1.71 -23.44 -11.70
C THR A 218 -1.40 -22.12 -10.97
N TYR A 219 -0.31 -21.44 -11.37
CA TYR A 219 0.21 -20.35 -10.54
C TYR A 219 -0.31 -18.96 -10.91
N THR A 220 -0.79 -18.75 -12.12
CA THR A 220 -1.27 -17.43 -12.56
C THR A 220 -2.78 -17.24 -12.59
N PRO A 221 -3.66 -18.26 -12.65
CA PRO A 221 -5.10 -18.04 -12.78
C PRO A 221 -5.70 -17.20 -11.65
N ALA A 222 -5.29 -17.45 -10.39
CA ALA A 222 -5.77 -16.67 -9.25
C ALA A 222 -5.33 -15.20 -9.31
N PHE A 223 -4.11 -14.92 -9.79
CA PHE A 223 -3.65 -13.54 -10.00
C PHE A 223 -4.41 -12.86 -11.14
N ARG A 224 -4.68 -13.58 -12.23
CA ARG A 224 -5.51 -13.04 -13.30
C ARG A 224 -6.91 -12.67 -12.79
N ALA A 225 -7.56 -13.57 -12.06
CA ALA A 225 -8.87 -13.29 -11.45
C ALA A 225 -8.80 -12.08 -10.51
N ALA A 226 -7.81 -12.00 -9.64
CA ALA A 226 -7.62 -10.90 -8.71
C ALA A 226 -7.46 -9.54 -9.41
N LEU A 227 -6.72 -9.48 -10.52
CA LEU A 227 -6.43 -8.23 -11.23
C LEU A 227 -7.53 -7.85 -12.22
N VAL A 228 -8.08 -8.82 -12.97
CA VAL A 228 -9.06 -8.55 -14.03
C VAL A 228 -10.49 -8.49 -13.47
N GLU A 229 -10.87 -9.47 -12.66
CA GLU A 229 -12.23 -9.58 -12.11
C GLU A 229 -12.36 -8.86 -10.77
N GLY A 230 -11.35 -8.99 -9.90
CA GLY A 230 -11.28 -8.29 -8.61
C GLY A 230 -10.85 -6.84 -8.71
N GLN A 231 -10.23 -6.45 -9.82
CA GLN A 231 -9.72 -5.10 -10.07
C GLN A 231 -8.80 -4.59 -8.96
N ALA A 232 -7.92 -5.46 -8.45
CA ALA A 232 -6.96 -5.08 -7.41
C ALA A 232 -6.08 -3.93 -7.87
N GLY A 233 -5.97 -2.89 -7.06
CA GLY A 233 -5.22 -1.67 -7.38
C GLY A 233 -3.70 -1.79 -7.23
N SER A 234 -3.21 -2.90 -6.68
CA SER A 234 -1.79 -3.18 -6.49
C SER A 234 -1.53 -4.68 -6.56
N VAL A 235 -0.27 -5.09 -6.71
CA VAL A 235 0.16 -6.48 -6.64
C VAL A 235 1.57 -6.56 -6.07
N MET A 236 1.85 -7.55 -5.23
CA MET A 236 3.17 -7.78 -4.68
C MET A 236 3.84 -8.95 -5.40
N CYS A 237 5.06 -8.75 -5.91
CA CYS A 237 5.86 -9.81 -6.49
C CYS A 237 6.44 -10.76 -5.41
N ALA A 238 6.77 -11.98 -5.82
CA ALA A 238 7.44 -12.94 -4.97
C ALA A 238 8.88 -12.49 -4.62
N TYR A 239 9.41 -13.00 -3.53
CA TYR A 239 10.80 -12.73 -3.12
C TYR A 239 11.82 -13.49 -3.94
N ASN A 240 11.42 -14.63 -4.49
CA ASN A 240 12.25 -15.57 -5.23
C ASN A 240 12.38 -15.17 -6.70
N SER A 241 13.23 -15.89 -7.40
CA SER A 241 13.34 -15.85 -8.86
C SER A 241 12.46 -16.92 -9.52
N LEU A 242 12.16 -16.72 -10.78
CA LEU A 242 11.51 -17.69 -11.67
C LEU A 242 12.36 -17.79 -12.93
N HIS A 243 12.87 -18.98 -13.23
CA HIS A 243 13.78 -19.24 -14.37
C HIS A 243 14.99 -18.28 -14.40
N GLY A 244 15.61 -18.06 -13.24
CA GLY A 244 16.76 -17.17 -13.10
C GLY A 244 16.45 -15.66 -13.08
N SER A 245 15.18 -15.26 -13.30
CA SER A 245 14.78 -13.86 -13.28
C SER A 245 14.09 -13.49 -11.96
N PRO A 246 14.55 -12.48 -11.21
CA PRO A 246 13.85 -12.02 -10.02
C PRO A 246 12.40 -11.63 -10.34
N ALA A 247 11.46 -12.09 -9.53
CA ALA A 247 10.03 -11.89 -9.80
C ALA A 247 9.64 -10.41 -9.97
N CYS A 248 10.28 -9.50 -9.22
CA CYS A 248 10.05 -8.05 -9.33
C CYS A 248 10.70 -7.39 -10.56
N ALA A 249 11.56 -8.09 -11.30
CA ALA A 249 12.27 -7.55 -12.46
C ALA A 249 12.02 -8.35 -13.74
N GLY A 250 11.14 -9.34 -13.69
CA GLY A 250 10.83 -10.19 -14.84
C GLY A 250 9.97 -9.50 -15.88
N ASP A 251 10.48 -9.31 -17.10
CA ASP A 251 9.74 -8.75 -18.24
C ASP A 251 8.47 -9.53 -18.54
N TRP A 252 8.53 -10.86 -18.37
CA TRP A 252 7.40 -11.76 -18.56
C TRP A 252 6.17 -11.31 -17.75
N TRP A 253 6.38 -10.99 -16.45
CA TRP A 253 5.30 -10.58 -15.58
C TRP A 253 4.94 -9.11 -15.77
N LEU A 254 5.91 -8.20 -15.63
CA LEU A 254 5.62 -6.76 -15.55
C LEU A 254 5.06 -6.21 -16.88
N TRP A 255 5.67 -6.58 -17.99
CA TRP A 255 5.32 -6.02 -19.30
C TRP A 255 4.44 -6.95 -20.12
N GLY A 256 4.72 -8.27 -20.08
CA GLY A 256 3.95 -9.26 -20.80
C GLY A 256 2.56 -9.48 -20.19
N ARG A 257 2.50 -10.30 -19.16
CA ARG A 257 1.20 -10.73 -18.59
C ARG A 257 0.47 -9.61 -17.86
N GLY A 258 1.09 -8.96 -16.89
CA GLY A 258 0.43 -7.99 -16.03
C GLY A 258 -0.09 -6.80 -16.81
N ARG A 259 0.80 -6.04 -17.43
CA ARG A 259 0.42 -4.82 -18.17
C ARG A 259 -0.10 -5.10 -19.58
N GLY A 260 0.48 -6.08 -20.31
CA GLY A 260 0.06 -6.44 -21.65
C GLY A 260 -1.27 -7.18 -21.68
N ASP A 261 -1.26 -8.45 -21.25
CA ASP A 261 -2.41 -9.34 -21.44
C ASP A 261 -3.58 -9.05 -20.49
N TRP A 262 -3.30 -8.65 -19.24
CA TRP A 262 -4.33 -8.43 -18.21
C TRP A 262 -4.69 -6.96 -18.01
N GLY A 263 -4.00 -6.05 -18.67
CA GLY A 263 -4.32 -4.61 -18.62
C GLY A 263 -4.11 -3.95 -17.26
N PHE A 264 -3.26 -4.53 -16.40
CA PHE A 264 -2.92 -3.93 -15.10
C PHE A 264 -2.13 -2.63 -15.31
N LYS A 265 -2.58 -1.54 -14.74
CA LYS A 265 -2.05 -0.18 -14.94
C LYS A 265 -0.92 0.18 -13.98
#